data_9c9edd6e1a1248a978ddd15b15170f2f
#
_entry.id   9c9edd6e1a1248a978ddd15b15170f2f
#
_cell.length_a   1.000
_cell.length_b   1.000
_cell.length_c   1.000
_cell.angle_alpha   90.00
_cell.angle_beta   90.00
_cell.angle_gamma   90.00
#
_symmetry.space_group_name_H-M   'P 1'
#
loop_
_entity.id
_entity.type
_entity.pdbx_description
1 polymer ?
#
loop_
_entity_poly.entity_id
_entity_poly.type
_entity_poly.pdbx_seq_one_letter_code
_entity_poly.pdbx_strand_id
1 'polypeptide(L)'
;MKGALFENLVINQFIKDSYNEGFRPDIAYWRDSTGNEIDLIVTKGLNVNAYEIKSGATYNPDFFKTLNKWGTLADVPTENLNVIYAGNESWKTKYGNLISFPNTF
;
A
#
# COMPACT_ATOMS: atom_id res chain seq x y z
N MET A 1 9.16 -15.11 4.00
CA MET A 1 9.31 -13.90 4.85
C MET A 1 8.08 -13.72 5.70
N LYS A 2 8.24 -13.39 6.94
CA LYS A 2 7.12 -13.12 7.85
C LYS A 2 6.42 -11.82 7.48
N GLY A 3 5.09 -11.77 7.63
CA GLY A 3 4.31 -10.61 7.24
C GLY A 3 4.75 -9.30 7.87
N ALA A 4 4.94 -9.28 9.19
CA ALA A 4 5.36 -8.07 9.90
C ALA A 4 6.74 -7.58 9.47
N LEU A 5 7.67 -8.49 9.20
CA LEU A 5 9.00 -8.13 8.74
C LEU A 5 8.96 -7.53 7.33
N PHE A 6 8.20 -8.14 6.44
CA PHE A 6 8.05 -7.64 5.08
C PHE A 6 7.40 -6.25 5.09
N GLU A 7 6.35 -6.08 5.87
CA GLU A 7 5.64 -4.82 6.03
C GLU A 7 6.59 -3.70 6.50
N ASN A 8 7.40 -3.98 7.50
CA ASN A 8 8.38 -3.01 8.01
C ASN A 8 9.42 -2.64 6.95
N LEU A 9 9.88 -3.61 6.17
CA LEU A 9 10.83 -3.36 5.09
C LEU A 9 10.25 -2.40 4.04
N VAL A 10 8.99 -2.63 3.65
CA VAL A 10 8.31 -1.79 2.66
C VAL A 10 8.12 -0.38 3.20
N ILE A 11 7.61 -0.23 4.42
CA ILE A 11 7.37 1.08 5.04
C ILE A 11 8.68 1.85 5.18
N ASN A 12 9.74 1.20 5.64
CA ASN A 12 11.05 1.85 5.80
C ASN A 12 11.61 2.30 4.47
N GLN A 13 11.44 1.51 3.42
CA GLN A 13 11.89 1.91 2.08
C GLN A 13 11.12 3.14 1.58
N PHE A 14 9.82 3.18 1.85
CA PHE A 14 8.98 4.32 1.50
C PHE A 14 9.46 5.61 2.17
N ILE A 15 9.72 5.55 3.46
CA ILE A 15 10.20 6.69 4.25
C ILE A 15 11.55 7.15 3.72
N LYS A 16 12.45 6.22 3.48
CA LYS A 16 13.80 6.51 2.98
C LYS A 16 13.75 7.20 1.62
N ASP A 17 12.93 6.68 0.69
CA ASP A 17 12.80 7.26 -0.64
C ASP A 17 12.20 8.67 -0.57
N SER A 18 11.27 8.91 0.33
CA SER A 18 10.66 10.22 0.54
C SER A 18 11.68 11.25 1.00
N TYR A 19 12.53 10.89 1.96
CA TYR A 19 13.59 11.77 2.41
C TYR A 19 14.64 12.05 1.32
N ASN A 20 14.95 11.03 0.51
CA ASN A 20 15.88 11.19 -0.61
C ASN A 20 15.32 12.13 -1.68
N GLU A 21 14.01 12.19 -1.84
CA GLU A 21 13.35 13.11 -2.76
C GLU A 21 13.22 14.52 -2.17
N GLY A 22 13.60 14.70 -0.94
CA GLY A 22 13.61 16.02 -0.29
C GLY A 22 12.27 16.47 0.26
N PHE A 23 11.31 15.57 0.47
CA PHE A 23 10.08 15.96 1.12
C PHE A 23 9.85 15.11 2.38
N ARG A 24 9.07 15.68 3.30
CA ARG A 24 8.68 14.99 4.52
C ARG A 24 7.35 14.29 4.28
N PRO A 25 7.28 12.96 4.37
CA PRO A 25 6.03 12.24 4.10
C PRO A 25 5.01 12.47 5.23
N ASP A 26 3.76 12.68 4.85
CA ASP A 26 2.64 12.65 5.77
C ASP A 26 2.06 11.25 5.71
N ILE A 27 2.39 10.43 6.70
CA ILE A 27 2.11 9.01 6.73
C ILE A 27 1.17 8.69 7.86
N ALA A 28 0.14 7.93 7.56
CA ALA A 28 -0.81 7.45 8.55
C ALA A 28 -1.19 5.99 8.25
N TYR A 29 -1.89 5.37 9.16
CA TYR A 29 -2.57 4.12 8.90
C TYR A 29 -4.04 4.28 9.27
N TRP A 30 -4.88 3.35 8.84
CA TRP A 30 -6.29 3.38 9.15
C TRP A 30 -6.75 2.02 9.68
N ARG A 31 -7.63 2.05 10.66
CA ARG A 31 -8.24 0.85 11.25
C ARG A 31 -9.67 1.18 11.64
N ASP A 32 -10.60 0.25 11.36
CA ASP A 32 -11.97 0.39 11.83
C ASP A 32 -12.24 -0.56 13.02
N SER A 33 -13.46 -0.46 13.58
CA SER A 33 -13.85 -1.26 14.73
C SER A 33 -14.07 -2.74 14.41
N THR A 34 -14.14 -3.11 13.14
CA THR A 34 -14.37 -4.49 12.70
C THR A 34 -13.08 -5.21 12.30
N GLY A 35 -11.92 -4.57 12.47
CA GLY A 35 -10.62 -5.16 12.18
C GLY A 35 -10.10 -4.94 10.79
N ASN A 36 -10.76 -4.13 9.96
CA ASN A 36 -10.21 -3.74 8.67
C ASN A 36 -9.10 -2.71 8.86
N GLU A 37 -8.01 -2.87 8.13
CA GLU A 37 -6.83 -2.01 8.27
C GLU A 37 -6.30 -1.60 6.89
N ILE A 38 -5.76 -0.38 6.81
CA ILE A 38 -4.93 0.08 5.71
C ILE A 38 -3.53 0.33 6.28
N ASP A 39 -2.53 -0.35 5.74
CA ASP A 39 -1.18 -0.36 6.30
C ASP A 39 -0.46 0.97 6.18
N LEU A 40 -0.72 1.69 5.10
CA LEU A 40 0.00 2.93 4.82
C LEU A 40 -0.88 3.87 4.01
N ILE A 41 -1.04 5.09 4.49
CA ILE A 41 -1.72 6.17 3.76
C ILE A 41 -0.72 7.31 3.66
N VAL A 42 -0.39 7.71 2.43
CA VAL A 42 0.56 8.78 2.17
C VAL A 42 -0.17 9.95 1.58
N THR A 43 -0.11 11.09 2.26
CA THR A 43 -0.70 12.34 1.78
C THR A 43 0.40 13.28 1.33
N LYS A 44 0.25 13.79 0.11
CA LYS A 44 1.19 14.71 -0.51
C LYS A 44 0.40 15.83 -1.16
N GLY A 45 0.26 16.95 -0.46
CA GLY A 45 -0.63 18.03 -0.88
C GLY A 45 -2.08 17.54 -0.84
N LEU A 46 -2.77 17.60 -1.96
CA LEU A 46 -4.15 17.11 -2.10
C LEU A 46 -4.22 15.66 -2.56
N ASN A 47 -3.09 15.03 -2.84
CA ASN A 47 -3.04 13.65 -3.30
C ASN A 47 -2.95 12.70 -2.11
N VAL A 48 -3.87 11.75 -2.07
CA VAL A 48 -3.89 10.69 -1.07
C VAL A 48 -3.73 9.36 -1.78
N ASN A 49 -2.71 8.60 -1.40
CA ASN A 49 -2.47 7.25 -1.90
C ASN A 49 -2.50 6.29 -0.72
N ALA A 50 -3.22 5.19 -0.86
CA ALA A 50 -3.31 4.17 0.16
C ALA A 50 -2.65 2.89 -0.32
N TYR A 51 -1.99 2.19 0.59
CA TYR A 51 -1.21 1.01 0.29
C TYR A 51 -1.54 -0.09 1.28
N GLU A 52 -1.84 -1.27 0.74
CA GLU A 52 -1.94 -2.50 1.51
C GLU A 52 -0.71 -3.33 1.19
N ILE A 53 -0.08 -3.91 2.21
CA ILE A 53 1.18 -4.64 2.06
C ILE A 53 0.91 -6.11 2.32
N LYS A 54 1.22 -6.94 1.33
CA LYS A 54 1.01 -8.39 1.38
C LYS A 54 2.32 -9.13 1.20
N SER A 55 2.69 -9.97 2.16
CA SER A 55 3.95 -10.72 2.10
C SER A 55 3.90 -11.90 1.13
N GLY A 56 2.76 -12.26 0.60
CA GLY A 56 2.62 -13.35 -0.37
C GLY A 56 3.16 -12.96 -1.74
N ALA A 57 3.57 -13.97 -2.51
CA ALA A 57 4.10 -13.78 -3.85
C ALA A 57 3.08 -14.03 -4.97
N THR A 58 1.89 -14.49 -4.62
CA THR A 58 0.83 -14.81 -5.58
C THR A 58 -0.29 -13.80 -5.45
N TYR A 59 -0.63 -13.15 -6.55
CA TYR A 59 -1.72 -12.18 -6.58
C TYR A 59 -3.07 -12.85 -6.34
N ASN A 60 -3.90 -12.17 -5.55
CA ASN A 60 -5.28 -12.55 -5.31
C ASN A 60 -6.12 -11.26 -5.34
N PRO A 61 -7.22 -11.19 -6.13
CA PRO A 61 -8.06 -9.99 -6.17
C PRO A 61 -8.57 -9.54 -4.81
N ASP A 62 -8.71 -10.44 -3.85
CA ASP A 62 -9.12 -10.11 -2.48
C ASP A 62 -8.11 -9.20 -1.77
N PHE A 63 -6.90 -9.07 -2.29
CA PHE A 63 -5.91 -8.12 -1.75
C PHE A 63 -6.44 -6.68 -1.76
N PHE A 64 -7.35 -6.36 -2.68
CA PHE A 64 -7.91 -5.02 -2.82
C PHE A 64 -9.21 -4.80 -2.04
N LYS A 65 -9.73 -5.80 -1.38
CA LYS A 65 -11.05 -5.75 -0.75
C LYS A 65 -11.17 -4.60 0.27
N THR A 66 -10.26 -4.53 1.21
CA THR A 66 -10.26 -3.49 2.25
C THR A 66 -9.96 -2.11 1.65
N LEU A 67 -9.00 -2.04 0.72
CA LEU A 67 -8.67 -0.80 0.04
C LEU A 67 -9.87 -0.21 -0.71
N ASN A 68 -10.61 -1.04 -1.44
CA ASN A 68 -11.76 -0.57 -2.20
C ASN A 68 -12.87 -0.08 -1.27
N LYS A 69 -13.10 -0.77 -0.17
CA LYS A 69 -14.08 -0.35 0.83
C LYS A 69 -13.70 1.01 1.41
N TRP A 70 -12.46 1.15 1.84
CA TRP A 70 -11.96 2.41 2.38
C TRP A 70 -11.96 3.53 1.33
N GLY A 71 -11.56 3.22 0.10
CA GLY A 71 -11.53 4.21 -0.98
C GLY A 71 -12.90 4.79 -1.29
N THR A 72 -13.93 3.96 -1.22
CA THR A 72 -15.31 4.42 -1.39
C THR A 72 -15.72 5.37 -0.26
N LEU A 73 -15.38 5.02 0.98
CA LEU A 73 -15.70 5.83 2.16
C LEU A 73 -14.93 7.15 2.17
N ALA A 74 -13.68 7.14 1.76
CA ALA A 74 -12.78 8.30 1.80
C ALA A 74 -12.78 9.10 0.50
N ASP A 75 -13.55 8.67 -0.50
CA ASP A 75 -13.60 9.29 -1.82
C ASP A 75 -12.23 9.35 -2.50
N VAL A 76 -11.50 8.23 -2.43
CA VAL A 76 -10.20 8.06 -3.06
C VAL A 76 -10.37 7.13 -4.27
N PRO A 77 -9.96 7.55 -5.48
CA PRO A 77 -10.14 6.75 -6.68
C PRO A 77 -9.24 5.51 -6.70
N THR A 78 -9.63 4.51 -7.48
CA THR A 78 -8.87 3.24 -7.57
C THR A 78 -7.45 3.44 -8.08
N GLU A 79 -7.20 4.45 -8.89
CA GLU A 79 -5.84 4.77 -9.36
C GLU A 79 -4.89 5.15 -8.24
N ASN A 80 -5.42 5.51 -7.07
CA ASN A 80 -4.65 5.84 -5.88
C ASN A 80 -4.67 4.74 -4.81
N LEU A 81 -5.22 3.58 -5.14
CA LEU A 81 -5.24 2.41 -4.27
C LEU A 81 -4.19 1.42 -4.76
N ASN A 82 -3.34 0.96 -3.86
CA ASN A 82 -2.16 0.19 -4.23
C ASN A 82 -1.98 -1.01 -3.30
N VAL A 83 -1.65 -2.16 -3.89
CA VAL A 83 -1.19 -3.33 -3.14
C VAL A 83 0.27 -3.55 -3.48
N ILE A 84 1.11 -3.60 -2.46
CA ILE A 84 2.53 -3.95 -2.59
C ILE A 84 2.67 -5.39 -2.09
N TYR A 85 3.24 -6.25 -2.92
CA TYR A 85 3.35 -7.66 -2.59
C TYR A 85 4.75 -8.19 -2.92
N ALA A 86 5.04 -9.42 -2.52
CA ALA A 86 6.36 -10.04 -2.70
C ALA A 86 6.51 -10.78 -4.03
N GLY A 87 5.61 -10.57 -4.97
CA GLY A 87 5.69 -11.18 -6.31
C GLY A 87 6.60 -10.39 -7.25
N ASN A 88 6.70 -10.86 -8.49
CA ASN A 88 7.66 -10.34 -9.46
C ASN A 88 7.06 -9.39 -10.49
N GLU A 89 5.75 -9.26 -10.56
CA GLU A 89 5.09 -8.51 -11.61
C GLU A 89 4.26 -7.38 -11.06
N SER A 90 4.26 -6.24 -11.76
CA SER A 90 3.45 -5.08 -11.43
C SER A 90 2.51 -4.79 -12.59
N TRP A 91 1.23 -4.57 -12.31
CA TRP A 91 0.27 -4.13 -13.32
C TRP A 91 -0.91 -3.40 -12.70
N LYS A 92 -1.67 -2.70 -13.55
CA LYS A 92 -2.89 -2.02 -13.12
C LYS A 92 -4.08 -2.97 -13.26
N THR A 93 -4.90 -3.02 -12.21
CA THR A 93 -6.15 -3.79 -12.24
C THR A 93 -7.32 -2.81 -12.15
N LYS A 94 -8.53 -3.32 -12.34
CA LYS A 94 -9.74 -2.51 -12.16
C LYS A 94 -9.96 -2.08 -10.72
N TYR A 95 -9.28 -2.73 -9.77
CA TYR A 95 -9.42 -2.45 -8.33
C TYR A 95 -8.34 -1.50 -7.81
N GLY A 96 -7.27 -1.31 -8.55
CA GLY A 96 -6.13 -0.51 -8.15
C GLY A 96 -4.83 -1.03 -8.75
N ASN A 97 -3.72 -0.54 -8.25
CA ASN A 97 -2.39 -0.91 -8.75
C ASN A 97 -1.79 -2.04 -7.94
N LEU A 98 -1.28 -3.06 -8.63
CA LEU A 98 -0.49 -4.11 -8.01
C LEU A 98 0.98 -3.80 -8.25
N ILE A 99 1.75 -3.72 -7.19
CA ILE A 99 3.16 -3.28 -7.24
C ILE A 99 4.04 -4.37 -6.65
N SER A 100 5.01 -4.80 -7.44
CA SER A 100 6.04 -5.73 -6.99
C SER A 100 7.05 -5.01 -6.09
N PHE A 101 7.36 -5.62 -4.95
CA PHE A 101 8.47 -5.15 -4.13
C PHE A 101 9.64 -6.11 -4.33
N PRO A 102 10.83 -5.61 -4.70
CA PRO A 102 11.96 -6.47 -5.02
C PRO A 102 12.37 -7.40 -3.88
N ASN A 103 12.68 -8.64 -4.23
CA ASN A 103 13.13 -9.65 -3.27
C ASN A 103 14.65 -9.61 -3.08
N THR A 104 15.24 -8.42 -3.09
CA THR A 104 16.69 -8.25 -3.04
C THR A 104 17.24 -8.01 -1.65
N PHE A 105 16.42 -8.19 -0.66
CA PHE A 105 16.81 -7.98 0.74
C PHE A 105 16.57 -9.23 1.60
#